data_7d852aa070e752eb1314159b590aea8b
#
_entry.id   7d852aa070e752eb1314159b590aea8b
#
_cell.length_a   1.000
_cell.length_b   1.000
_cell.length_c   1.000
_cell.angle_alpha   90.00
_cell.angle_beta   90.00
_cell.angle_gamma   90.00
#
_symmetry.space_group_name_H-M   'P 1'
#
loop_
_entity.id
_entity.type
_entity.pdbx_description
1 polymer ?
#
loop_
_entity_poly.entity_id
_entity_poly.type
_entity_poly.pdbx_seq_one_letter_code
_entity_poly.pdbx_strand_id
1 'polypeptide(L)'
;MKIRGDIVRLYRNVHSWVGIMAGLFLFVAFYAGGMTMFEGVLESWSARPTVLPAAVPVEHLPDLLQKAFAADPSAVANHTVILHPDVAHPSSLIWSASHDREHGPARTVYAGLAPDGGLITRTQTPSQAASFINILHQRIGLPLGWESGRLVMGIVALLYAVALVSGAVVVLPSLVRNLFALRLTESLRRMWLDFHTLLGVCSLPFHIVMAATAAGFAFQRPIMTLEQSLFRPAPYVESTQGGHDGTHAHHHGGGHPGMERPLLEPGALVASLAEQVPDFEPDALVYSTRNGKLSLRVTGHDTRHVTRRPDGGYVDVDPYGGRITSMDFLPGHQGGGFLALTTIYALHFGAFGGLWGRAGYALLGLGGAFLFYSGNRLWLSSRRRRERSAGLVQDSLGTRLLSVLTAGGMLGCICGVSVVFAAVPLLPEGGHYQSIEAIFYAVLFGCVVMAAWLGGERSTRPLVGLAGVLTLLIPVTDGLSRLLLARPITGNVIGVDIVALVYGLALVLTAMRATRALTGGGMEEAVRA
;
A
#
# COMPACT_ATOMS: atom_id res chain seq x y z
N MET A 1 -11.96 35.15 -13.54
CA MET A 1 -13.18 35.02 -12.71
C MET A 1 -12.95 35.76 -11.39
N LYS A 2 -13.76 36.79 -11.05
CA LYS A 2 -13.61 37.52 -9.77
C LYS A 2 -14.47 36.82 -8.72
N ILE A 3 -13.83 36.03 -7.83
CA ILE A 3 -14.50 35.45 -6.66
C ILE A 3 -14.54 36.51 -5.56
N ARG A 4 -15.67 36.63 -4.85
CA ARG A 4 -15.84 37.58 -3.72
C ARG A 4 -14.82 37.29 -2.62
N GLY A 5 -14.21 38.32 -2.05
CA GLY A 5 -13.12 38.17 -1.07
C GLY A 5 -13.54 37.52 0.26
N ASP A 6 -14.82 37.65 0.64
CA ASP A 6 -15.41 36.97 1.81
C ASP A 6 -15.45 35.43 1.60
N ILE A 7 -15.84 34.97 0.41
CA ILE A 7 -15.84 33.55 0.03
C ILE A 7 -14.41 32.99 0.10
N VAL A 8 -13.44 33.67 -0.52
CA VAL A 8 -12.03 33.22 -0.49
C VAL A 8 -11.52 33.13 0.96
N ARG A 9 -11.93 34.06 1.83
CA ARG A 9 -11.56 34.05 3.25
C ARG A 9 -12.15 32.85 3.99
N LEU A 10 -13.44 32.56 3.75
CA LEU A 10 -14.14 31.41 4.32
C LEU A 10 -13.44 30.10 3.91
N TYR A 11 -13.23 29.88 2.60
CA TYR A 11 -12.59 28.67 2.09
C TYR A 11 -11.14 28.52 2.56
N ARG A 12 -10.40 29.62 2.73
CA ARG A 12 -9.06 29.57 3.33
C ARG A 12 -9.10 29.07 4.78
N ASN A 13 -10.08 29.49 5.56
CA ASN A 13 -10.22 29.00 6.93
C ASN A 13 -10.59 27.52 6.95
N VAL A 14 -11.54 27.09 6.12
CA VAL A 14 -11.93 25.67 5.97
C VAL A 14 -10.70 24.85 5.57
N HIS A 15 -10.00 25.24 4.50
CA HIS A 15 -8.79 24.56 4.04
C HIS A 15 -7.74 24.42 5.15
N SER A 16 -7.52 25.48 5.91
CA SER A 16 -6.52 25.48 6.98
C SER A 16 -6.89 24.54 8.13
N TRP A 17 -8.14 24.54 8.57
CA TRP A 17 -8.57 23.68 9.68
C TRP A 17 -8.68 22.21 9.28
N VAL A 18 -9.31 21.94 8.15
CA VAL A 18 -9.49 20.57 7.67
C VAL A 18 -8.14 19.98 7.26
N GLY A 19 -7.29 20.79 6.61
CA GLY A 19 -5.95 20.37 6.21
C GLY A 19 -5.08 19.98 7.40
N ILE A 20 -5.15 20.71 8.53
CA ILE A 20 -4.36 20.37 9.71
C ILE A 20 -4.89 19.12 10.43
N MET A 21 -6.20 18.93 10.48
CA MET A 21 -6.82 17.75 11.09
C MET A 21 -6.50 16.48 10.33
N ALA A 22 -6.57 16.52 9.00
CA ALA A 22 -6.29 15.37 8.15
C ALA A 22 -4.79 15.19 7.84
N GLY A 23 -4.01 16.28 7.86
CA GLY A 23 -2.64 16.31 7.33
C GLY A 23 -1.65 15.35 7.99
N LEU A 24 -1.77 15.12 9.30
CA LEU A 24 -0.93 14.15 10.01
C LEU A 24 -1.15 12.72 9.49
N PHE A 25 -2.39 12.32 9.36
CA PHE A 25 -2.79 11.00 8.88
C PHE A 25 -2.50 10.82 7.40
N LEU A 26 -2.80 11.84 6.60
CA LEU A 26 -2.53 11.83 5.16
C LEU A 26 -1.03 11.80 4.85
N PHE A 27 -0.19 12.39 5.70
CA PHE A 27 1.26 12.23 5.55
C PHE A 27 1.67 10.75 5.59
N VAL A 28 1.20 10.01 6.59
CA VAL A 28 1.50 8.58 6.73
C VAL A 28 0.93 7.79 5.55
N ALA A 29 -0.34 8.04 5.20
CA ALA A 29 -0.99 7.37 4.08
C ALA A 29 -0.23 7.58 2.76
N PHE A 30 0.17 8.80 2.43
CA PHE A 30 0.85 9.12 1.19
C PHE A 30 2.31 8.66 1.17
N TYR A 31 3.01 8.76 2.30
CA TYR A 31 4.38 8.26 2.43
C TYR A 31 4.43 6.73 2.24
N ALA A 32 3.61 6.00 3.00
CA ALA A 32 3.52 4.55 2.86
C ALA A 32 2.93 4.14 1.50
N GLY A 33 1.90 4.84 1.02
CA GLY A 33 1.26 4.59 -0.29
C GLY A 33 2.21 4.77 -1.48
N GLY A 34 3.14 5.73 -1.42
CA GLY A 34 4.20 5.85 -2.42
C GLY A 34 5.11 4.61 -2.48
N MET A 35 5.35 3.97 -1.33
CA MET A 35 6.16 2.75 -1.23
C MET A 35 5.41 1.51 -1.71
N THR A 36 4.09 1.43 -1.49
CA THR A 36 3.26 0.29 -1.93
C THR A 36 3.20 0.15 -3.46
N MET A 37 3.56 1.17 -4.22
CA MET A 37 3.72 1.06 -5.67
C MET A 37 4.75 0.01 -6.07
N PHE A 38 5.66 -0.33 -5.17
CA PHE A 38 6.72 -1.31 -5.36
C PHE A 38 6.63 -2.45 -4.33
N GLU A 39 5.42 -2.79 -3.84
CA GLU A 39 5.20 -3.79 -2.80
C GLU A 39 5.88 -5.13 -3.14
N GLY A 40 5.69 -5.67 -4.34
CA GLY A 40 6.32 -6.92 -4.77
C GLY A 40 7.86 -6.85 -4.86
N VAL A 41 8.42 -5.68 -5.18
CA VAL A 41 9.88 -5.47 -5.16
C VAL A 41 10.39 -5.45 -3.72
N LEU A 42 9.67 -4.78 -2.81
CA LEU A 42 10.01 -4.75 -1.38
C LEU A 42 9.87 -6.12 -0.73
N GLU A 43 8.86 -6.90 -1.12
CA GLU A 43 8.67 -8.27 -0.67
C GLU A 43 9.84 -9.16 -1.12
N SER A 44 10.19 -9.12 -2.41
CA SER A 44 11.33 -9.87 -2.97
C SER A 44 12.67 -9.44 -2.34
N TRP A 45 12.86 -8.14 -2.08
CA TRP A 45 14.05 -7.61 -1.42
C TRP A 45 14.16 -8.10 0.03
N SER A 46 13.05 -8.11 0.76
CA SER A 46 13.00 -8.50 2.16
C SER A 46 12.95 -10.02 2.38
N ALA A 47 12.64 -10.80 1.34
CA ALA A 47 12.58 -12.25 1.40
C ALA A 47 13.96 -12.86 1.69
N ARG A 48 14.00 -13.92 2.49
CA ARG A 48 15.23 -14.72 2.62
C ARG A 48 15.44 -15.56 1.37
N PRO A 49 16.65 -15.65 0.86
CA PRO A 49 16.94 -16.51 -0.27
C PRO A 49 16.78 -17.96 0.18
N THR A 50 15.75 -18.58 -0.32
CA THR A 50 15.58 -20.03 -0.31
C THR A 50 15.73 -20.48 -1.75
N VAL A 51 16.52 -21.53 -1.99
CA VAL A 51 16.54 -22.14 -3.32
C VAL A 51 15.18 -22.81 -3.50
N LEU A 52 14.29 -22.10 -4.20
CA LEU A 52 12.95 -22.61 -4.48
C LEU A 52 13.00 -23.64 -5.61
N PRO A 53 12.06 -24.60 -5.62
CA PRO A 53 11.95 -25.57 -6.71
C PRO A 53 11.76 -24.84 -8.05
N ALA A 54 12.41 -25.36 -9.08
CA ALA A 54 12.29 -24.80 -10.42
C ALA A 54 10.88 -24.98 -11.00
N ALA A 55 10.57 -24.16 -11.99
CA ALA A 55 9.35 -24.28 -12.78
C ALA A 55 9.24 -25.66 -13.44
N VAL A 56 8.01 -26.15 -13.52
CA VAL A 56 7.66 -27.41 -14.18
C VAL A 56 6.87 -27.08 -15.44
N PRO A 57 7.19 -27.66 -16.59
CA PRO A 57 6.39 -27.51 -17.81
C PRO A 57 4.92 -27.88 -17.59
N VAL A 58 4.02 -27.24 -18.36
CA VAL A 58 2.56 -27.42 -18.20
C VAL A 58 2.13 -28.87 -18.32
N GLU A 59 2.81 -29.65 -19.16
CA GLU A 59 2.56 -31.07 -19.40
C GLU A 59 2.83 -31.94 -18.16
N HIS A 60 3.71 -31.48 -17.25
CA HIS A 60 4.07 -32.19 -16.02
C HIS A 60 3.32 -31.67 -14.78
N LEU A 61 2.49 -30.63 -14.92
CA LEU A 61 1.67 -30.13 -13.82
C LEU A 61 0.72 -31.17 -13.22
N PRO A 62 0.05 -32.04 -13.98
CA PRO A 62 -0.80 -33.09 -13.40
C PRO A 62 -0.03 -34.03 -12.45
N ASP A 63 1.19 -34.44 -12.82
CA ASP A 63 2.04 -35.27 -11.97
C ASP A 63 2.49 -34.53 -10.71
N LEU A 64 2.89 -33.25 -10.84
CA LEU A 64 3.23 -32.40 -9.70
C LEU A 64 2.06 -32.25 -8.72
N LEU A 65 0.85 -31.95 -9.23
CA LEU A 65 -0.35 -31.81 -8.42
C LEU A 65 -0.72 -33.10 -7.69
N GLN A 66 -0.69 -34.23 -8.39
CA GLN A 66 -0.97 -35.54 -7.80
C GLN A 66 -0.02 -35.86 -6.63
N LYS A 67 1.29 -35.65 -6.83
CA LYS A 67 2.30 -35.90 -5.80
C LYS A 67 2.20 -34.93 -4.63
N ALA A 68 1.94 -33.63 -4.91
CA ALA A 68 1.78 -32.61 -3.89
C ALA A 68 0.56 -32.87 -3.02
N PHE A 69 -0.58 -33.22 -3.61
CA PHE A 69 -1.83 -33.51 -2.89
C PHE A 69 -1.76 -34.81 -2.08
N ALA A 70 -1.00 -35.81 -2.56
CA ALA A 70 -0.73 -37.03 -1.81
C ALA A 70 0.18 -36.75 -0.59
N ALA A 71 1.13 -35.83 -0.71
CA ALA A 71 2.05 -35.46 0.36
C ALA A 71 1.42 -34.50 1.38
N ASP A 72 0.60 -33.56 0.92
CA ASP A 72 -0.10 -32.58 1.77
C ASP A 72 -1.55 -32.39 1.29
N PRO A 73 -2.52 -33.10 1.89
CA PRO A 73 -3.94 -32.95 1.55
C PRO A 73 -4.51 -31.54 1.76
N SER A 74 -3.88 -30.69 2.59
CA SER A 74 -4.32 -29.31 2.80
C SER A 74 -4.16 -28.46 1.53
N ALA A 75 -3.20 -28.82 0.65
CA ALA A 75 -2.98 -28.15 -0.62
C ALA A 75 -4.20 -28.27 -1.57
N VAL A 76 -5.01 -29.33 -1.46
CA VAL A 76 -6.20 -29.52 -2.30
C VAL A 76 -7.19 -28.37 -2.15
N ALA A 77 -7.39 -27.90 -0.92
CA ALA A 77 -8.39 -26.87 -0.60
C ALA A 77 -7.99 -25.47 -1.08
N ASN A 78 -6.70 -25.18 -1.04
CA ASN A 78 -6.20 -23.85 -1.41
C ASN A 78 -4.79 -23.95 -2.00
N HIS A 79 -4.68 -23.77 -3.30
CA HIS A 79 -3.39 -23.77 -4.00
C HIS A 79 -3.44 -22.84 -5.21
N THR A 80 -2.25 -22.47 -5.68
CA THR A 80 -2.09 -21.67 -6.89
C THR A 80 -1.11 -22.38 -7.83
N VAL A 81 -1.55 -22.60 -9.04
CA VAL A 81 -0.70 -23.07 -10.14
C VAL A 81 -0.23 -21.85 -10.93
N ILE A 82 1.06 -21.61 -11.01
CA ILE A 82 1.68 -20.52 -11.76
C ILE A 82 2.06 -21.05 -13.13
N LEU A 83 1.45 -20.48 -14.17
CA LEU A 83 1.62 -20.91 -15.55
C LEU A 83 2.88 -20.28 -16.18
N HIS A 84 3.19 -19.05 -15.80
CA HIS A 84 4.35 -18.29 -16.25
C HIS A 84 5.24 -17.91 -15.07
N PRO A 85 6.06 -18.86 -14.55
CA PRO A 85 6.96 -18.58 -13.45
C PRO A 85 7.98 -17.49 -13.82
N ASP A 86 8.21 -16.58 -12.88
CA ASP A 86 9.14 -15.47 -12.99
C ASP A 86 10.17 -15.47 -11.85
N VAL A 87 10.98 -14.42 -11.75
CA VAL A 87 11.98 -14.29 -10.69
C VAL A 87 11.34 -14.19 -9.29
N ALA A 88 10.13 -13.63 -9.20
CA ALA A 88 9.41 -13.50 -7.94
C ALA A 88 8.71 -14.81 -7.54
N HIS A 89 8.24 -15.56 -8.53
CA HIS A 89 7.52 -16.82 -8.38
C HIS A 89 8.14 -17.90 -9.25
N PRO A 90 9.31 -18.44 -8.88
CA PRO A 90 10.05 -19.38 -9.73
C PRO A 90 9.48 -20.79 -9.78
N SER A 91 8.51 -21.13 -8.90
CA SER A 91 7.91 -22.46 -8.80
C SER A 91 6.51 -22.48 -9.42
N SER A 92 6.15 -23.58 -10.05
CA SER A 92 4.84 -23.73 -10.72
C SER A 92 3.68 -24.03 -9.78
N LEU A 93 3.92 -24.46 -8.55
CA LEU A 93 2.86 -24.77 -7.58
C LEU A 93 3.20 -24.17 -6.21
N ILE A 94 2.25 -23.44 -5.65
CA ILE A 94 2.34 -22.86 -4.32
C ILE A 94 1.04 -23.06 -3.54
N TRP A 95 1.16 -23.25 -2.22
CA TRP A 95 0.01 -23.19 -1.30
C TRP A 95 0.42 -22.63 0.04
N SER A 96 -0.58 -22.19 0.81
CA SER A 96 -0.36 -21.65 2.15
C SER A 96 -1.00 -22.58 3.18
N ALA A 97 -0.24 -22.97 4.19
CA ALA A 97 -0.72 -23.81 5.29
C ALA A 97 -1.64 -23.03 6.24
N SER A 98 -1.47 -21.71 6.32
CA SER A 98 -2.35 -20.83 7.09
C SER A 98 -2.45 -19.48 6.40
N HIS A 99 -3.65 -18.91 6.38
CA HIS A 99 -3.90 -17.59 5.82
C HIS A 99 -4.51 -16.70 6.90
N ASP A 100 -3.74 -15.73 7.36
CA ASP A 100 -4.25 -14.66 8.19
C ASP A 100 -4.75 -13.53 7.27
N ARG A 101 -6.04 -13.22 7.35
CA ARG A 101 -6.64 -12.16 6.53
C ARG A 101 -6.09 -10.77 6.84
N GLU A 102 -5.52 -10.57 8.02
CA GLU A 102 -4.94 -9.29 8.43
C GLU A 102 -3.47 -9.14 8.02
N HIS A 103 -2.70 -10.23 8.01
CA HIS A 103 -1.25 -10.18 7.92
C HIS A 103 -0.67 -10.99 6.74
N GLY A 104 -1.53 -11.60 5.91
CA GLY A 104 -1.12 -12.44 4.79
C GLY A 104 -0.75 -13.88 5.17
N PRO A 105 -0.19 -14.68 4.25
CA PRO A 105 0.15 -16.07 4.51
C PRO A 105 1.31 -16.20 5.49
N ALA A 106 1.12 -16.92 6.59
CA ALA A 106 2.15 -17.14 7.58
C ALA A 106 3.30 -18.04 7.05
N ARG A 107 2.99 -19.02 6.20
CA ARG A 107 3.96 -19.96 5.59
C ARG A 107 3.47 -20.35 4.20
N THR A 108 4.34 -20.19 3.22
CA THR A 108 4.07 -20.58 1.82
C THR A 108 4.95 -21.77 1.46
N VAL A 109 4.34 -22.82 0.96
CA VAL A 109 5.02 -24.01 0.44
C VAL A 109 5.12 -23.88 -1.07
N TYR A 110 6.32 -24.06 -1.59
CA TYR A 110 6.66 -24.08 -3.01
C TYR A 110 6.98 -25.50 -3.40
N ALA A 111 6.42 -25.98 -4.51
CA ALA A 111 6.64 -27.32 -4.98
C ALA A 111 7.10 -27.35 -6.44
N GLY A 112 7.92 -28.35 -6.75
CA GLY A 112 8.41 -28.69 -8.08
C GLY A 112 8.81 -30.16 -8.16
N LEU A 113 9.29 -30.57 -9.31
CA LEU A 113 9.77 -31.93 -9.54
C LEU A 113 11.30 -31.94 -9.64
N ALA A 114 11.91 -32.97 -9.04
CA ALA A 114 13.31 -33.28 -9.21
C ALA A 114 13.56 -33.92 -10.60
N PRO A 115 14.80 -33.96 -11.09
CA PRO A 115 15.13 -34.61 -12.37
C PRO A 115 14.74 -36.11 -12.44
N ASP A 116 14.65 -36.77 -11.30
CA ASP A 116 14.17 -38.15 -11.18
C ASP A 116 12.65 -38.29 -11.07
N GLY A 117 11.94 -37.17 -11.19
CA GLY A 117 10.50 -37.09 -11.02
C GLY A 117 10.02 -37.01 -9.57
N GLY A 118 10.90 -37.06 -8.57
CA GLY A 118 10.54 -36.92 -7.16
C GLY A 118 9.95 -35.53 -6.82
N LEU A 119 9.02 -35.48 -5.84
CA LEU A 119 8.48 -34.21 -5.34
C LEU A 119 9.54 -33.47 -4.52
N ILE A 120 9.80 -32.23 -4.87
CA ILE A 120 10.60 -31.29 -4.08
C ILE A 120 9.66 -30.25 -3.49
N THR A 121 9.67 -30.08 -2.17
CA THR A 121 8.96 -28.97 -1.50
C THR A 121 9.93 -28.11 -0.71
N ARG A 122 9.66 -26.81 -0.68
CA ARG A 122 10.38 -25.85 0.15
C ARG A 122 9.35 -24.92 0.81
N THR A 123 9.52 -24.70 2.09
CA THR A 123 8.66 -23.77 2.82
C THR A 123 9.41 -22.45 3.02
N GLN A 124 8.76 -21.36 2.70
CA GLN A 124 9.26 -20.02 2.94
C GLN A 124 8.23 -19.24 3.76
N THR A 125 8.69 -18.53 4.79
CA THR A 125 7.89 -17.53 5.47
C THR A 125 8.18 -16.19 4.79
N PRO A 126 7.19 -15.58 4.10
CA PRO A 126 7.41 -14.28 3.48
C PRO A 126 7.68 -13.23 4.55
N SER A 127 8.56 -12.27 4.25
CA SER A 127 8.75 -11.12 5.13
C SER A 127 7.46 -10.32 5.24
N GLN A 128 7.09 -9.97 6.46
CA GLN A 128 5.89 -9.17 6.71
C GLN A 128 6.13 -7.66 6.55
N ALA A 129 7.32 -7.22 6.13
CA ALA A 129 7.66 -5.79 6.03
C ALA A 129 6.86 -5.07 4.94
N ALA A 130 6.75 -5.65 3.74
CA ALA A 130 5.95 -5.06 2.66
C ALA A 130 4.46 -5.01 3.03
N SER A 131 3.92 -6.11 3.59
CA SER A 131 2.55 -6.16 4.11
C SER A 131 2.31 -5.13 5.22
N PHE A 132 3.28 -4.93 6.12
CA PHE A 132 3.20 -3.91 7.16
C PHE A 132 3.08 -2.50 6.56
N ILE A 133 3.87 -2.16 5.53
CA ILE A 133 3.77 -0.85 4.85
C ILE A 133 2.41 -0.66 4.21
N ASN A 134 1.85 -1.71 3.60
CA ASN A 134 0.52 -1.68 3.01
C ASN A 134 -0.57 -1.47 4.09
N ILE A 135 -0.47 -2.15 5.22
CA ILE A 135 -1.36 -1.96 6.37
C ILE A 135 -1.21 -0.55 6.97
N LEU A 136 0.03 -0.05 7.09
CA LEU A 136 0.32 1.31 7.55
C LEU A 136 -0.36 2.36 6.67
N HIS A 137 -0.32 2.16 5.32
CA HIS A 137 -1.03 2.99 4.36
C HIS A 137 -2.55 2.96 4.60
N GLN A 138 -3.13 1.76 4.72
CA GLN A 138 -4.58 1.59 4.83
C GLN A 138 -5.16 2.06 6.17
N ARG A 139 -4.39 1.93 7.27
CA ARG A 139 -4.78 2.32 8.62
C ARG A 139 -4.21 3.68 9.06
N ILE A 140 -3.59 4.43 8.13
CA ILE A 140 -3.02 5.78 8.35
C ILE A 140 -2.09 5.87 9.57
N GLY A 141 -1.34 4.82 9.83
CA GLY A 141 -0.40 4.75 10.95
C GLY A 141 -1.04 4.53 12.32
N LEU A 142 -2.29 4.11 12.39
CA LEU A 142 -2.97 3.81 13.65
C LEU A 142 -2.96 2.30 13.94
N PRO A 143 -2.67 1.87 15.18
CA PRO A 143 -2.72 0.47 15.60
C PRO A 143 -4.17 0.04 15.82
N LEU A 144 -4.98 0.08 14.78
CA LEU A 144 -6.40 -0.27 14.80
C LEU A 144 -6.63 -1.55 14.01
N GLY A 145 -7.65 -2.33 14.39
CA GLY A 145 -8.13 -3.45 13.60
C GLY A 145 -8.65 -3.00 12.22
N TRP A 146 -8.79 -3.96 11.31
CA TRP A 146 -9.13 -3.72 9.91
C TRP A 146 -10.36 -2.83 9.70
N GLU A 147 -11.48 -3.15 10.36
CA GLU A 147 -12.75 -2.41 10.16
C GLU A 147 -12.67 -0.99 10.71
N SER A 148 -12.11 -0.83 11.93
CA SER A 148 -11.97 0.49 12.57
C SER A 148 -11.01 1.38 11.80
N GLY A 149 -9.88 0.83 11.33
CA GLY A 149 -8.89 1.56 10.55
C GLY A 149 -9.46 2.08 9.23
N ARG A 150 -10.23 1.24 8.52
CA ARG A 150 -10.92 1.64 7.28
C ARG A 150 -11.93 2.77 7.50
N LEU A 151 -12.72 2.70 8.58
CA LEU A 151 -13.69 3.76 8.89
C LEU A 151 -12.99 5.10 9.16
N VAL A 152 -11.92 5.10 9.97
CA VAL A 152 -11.13 6.30 10.25
C VAL A 152 -10.50 6.84 8.95
N MET A 153 -9.92 5.95 8.11
CA MET A 153 -9.41 6.34 6.79
C MET A 153 -10.50 6.99 5.93
N GLY A 154 -11.73 6.47 5.94
CA GLY A 154 -12.86 7.06 5.22
C GLY A 154 -13.19 8.47 5.67
N ILE A 155 -13.23 8.71 6.98
CA ILE A 155 -13.45 10.04 7.54
C ILE A 155 -12.31 11.00 7.12
N VAL A 156 -11.07 10.55 7.20
CA VAL A 156 -9.89 11.33 6.77
C VAL A 156 -9.95 11.63 5.27
N ALA A 157 -10.39 10.68 4.43
CA ALA A 157 -10.56 10.88 3.00
C ALA A 157 -11.65 11.91 2.66
N LEU A 158 -12.75 11.94 3.41
CA LEU A 158 -13.78 12.99 3.25
C LEU A 158 -13.25 14.37 3.65
N LEU A 159 -12.54 14.48 4.78
CA LEU A 159 -11.88 15.71 5.18
C LEU A 159 -10.87 16.16 4.11
N TYR A 160 -10.13 15.23 3.55
CA TYR A 160 -9.20 15.48 2.46
C TYR A 160 -9.90 16.03 1.21
N ALA A 161 -11.03 15.47 0.80
CA ALA A 161 -11.82 15.99 -0.33
C ALA A 161 -12.27 17.44 -0.07
N VAL A 162 -12.70 17.75 1.15
CA VAL A 162 -13.05 19.14 1.56
C VAL A 162 -11.83 20.06 1.50
N ALA A 163 -10.65 19.57 1.92
CA ALA A 163 -9.40 20.34 1.82
C ALA A 163 -9.02 20.62 0.36
N LEU A 164 -9.18 19.65 -0.55
CA LEU A 164 -8.89 19.84 -1.98
C LEU A 164 -9.81 20.89 -2.62
N VAL A 165 -11.12 20.76 -2.42
CA VAL A 165 -12.10 21.71 -2.96
C VAL A 165 -11.83 23.12 -2.42
N SER A 166 -11.66 23.25 -1.10
CA SER A 166 -11.38 24.54 -0.49
C SER A 166 -10.05 25.14 -0.93
N GLY A 167 -9.00 24.33 -1.08
CA GLY A 167 -7.71 24.76 -1.60
C GLY A 167 -7.77 25.24 -3.05
N ALA A 168 -8.49 24.53 -3.91
CA ALA A 168 -8.72 24.94 -5.29
C ALA A 168 -9.41 26.31 -5.38
N VAL A 169 -10.48 26.52 -4.60
CA VAL A 169 -11.18 27.82 -4.55
C VAL A 169 -10.26 28.96 -4.09
N VAL A 170 -9.36 28.69 -3.12
CA VAL A 170 -8.40 29.70 -2.62
C VAL A 170 -7.37 30.09 -3.68
N VAL A 171 -6.89 29.14 -4.47
CA VAL A 171 -5.82 29.35 -5.46
C VAL A 171 -6.36 29.91 -6.77
N LEU A 172 -7.60 29.56 -7.16
CA LEU A 172 -8.18 29.88 -8.46
C LEU A 172 -8.05 31.36 -8.88
N PRO A 173 -8.29 32.39 -8.01
CA PRO A 173 -8.17 33.80 -8.40
C PRO A 173 -6.76 34.25 -8.79
N SER A 174 -5.73 33.52 -8.34
CA SER A 174 -4.31 33.87 -8.54
C SER A 174 -3.50 32.75 -9.19
N LEU A 175 -4.18 31.76 -9.79
CA LEU A 175 -3.61 30.52 -10.30
C LEU A 175 -2.41 30.77 -11.22
N VAL A 176 -2.58 31.53 -12.29
CA VAL A 176 -1.53 31.76 -13.30
C VAL A 176 -0.32 32.49 -12.68
N ARG A 177 -0.57 33.49 -11.84
CA ARG A 177 0.48 34.24 -11.18
C ARG A 177 1.29 33.40 -10.18
N ASN A 178 0.65 32.48 -9.49
CA ASN A 178 1.29 31.65 -8.47
C ASN A 178 2.00 30.43 -9.06
N LEU A 179 1.55 29.88 -10.20
CA LEU A 179 2.19 28.75 -10.87
C LEU A 179 3.62 29.06 -11.34
N PHE A 180 3.86 30.32 -11.77
CA PHE A 180 5.18 30.73 -12.30
C PHE A 180 6.03 31.52 -11.30
N ALA A 181 5.59 31.66 -10.05
CA ALA A 181 6.26 32.45 -9.04
C ALA A 181 6.98 31.57 -7.99
N LEU A 182 8.04 30.86 -8.39
CA LEU A 182 8.91 30.16 -7.44
C LEU A 182 10.00 31.13 -6.93
N ARG A 183 9.81 31.64 -5.71
CA ARG A 183 10.68 32.66 -5.10
C ARG A 183 11.61 32.01 -4.08
N LEU A 184 12.75 31.50 -4.53
CA LEU A 184 13.71 30.79 -3.68
C LEU A 184 14.55 31.74 -2.79
N THR A 185 14.61 33.03 -3.14
CA THR A 185 15.52 34.04 -2.53
C THR A 185 14.85 34.93 -1.48
N GLU A 186 13.52 34.83 -1.33
CA GLU A 186 12.79 35.62 -0.33
C GLU A 186 12.74 34.90 1.04
N SER A 187 11.77 35.15 1.87
CA SER A 187 11.65 34.51 3.18
C SER A 187 11.34 33.01 3.09
N LEU A 188 11.89 32.19 4.01
CA LEU A 188 11.62 30.74 4.12
C LEU A 188 10.11 30.41 4.09
N ARG A 189 9.28 31.24 4.74
CA ARG A 189 7.82 31.05 4.74
C ARG A 189 7.22 31.19 3.35
N ARG A 190 7.75 32.11 2.53
CA ARG A 190 7.26 32.33 1.18
C ARG A 190 7.64 31.18 0.28
N MET A 191 8.85 30.71 0.42
CA MET A 191 9.33 29.49 -0.26
C MET A 191 8.45 28.28 0.06
N TRP A 192 8.12 28.03 1.34
CA TRP A 192 7.19 26.95 1.74
C TRP A 192 5.80 27.11 1.12
N LEU A 193 5.28 28.35 1.06
CA LEU A 193 3.99 28.63 0.45
C LEU A 193 4.00 28.40 -1.06
N ASP A 194 5.05 28.85 -1.74
CA ASP A 194 5.20 28.69 -3.19
C ASP A 194 5.32 27.19 -3.55
N PHE A 195 6.12 26.42 -2.80
CA PHE A 195 6.23 24.95 -2.98
C PHE A 195 4.89 24.25 -2.69
N HIS A 196 4.21 24.60 -1.60
CA HIS A 196 2.91 24.01 -1.26
C HIS A 196 1.88 24.30 -2.35
N THR A 197 1.85 25.52 -2.86
CA THR A 197 0.91 25.92 -3.92
C THR A 197 1.24 25.25 -5.25
N LEU A 198 2.50 25.28 -5.67
CA LEU A 198 2.95 24.67 -6.92
C LEU A 198 2.70 23.17 -6.93
N LEU A 199 3.15 22.47 -5.89
CA LEU A 199 2.96 21.03 -5.79
C LEU A 199 1.47 20.68 -5.71
N GLY A 200 0.70 21.39 -4.88
CA GLY A 200 -0.73 21.15 -4.73
C GLY A 200 -1.54 21.38 -6.02
N VAL A 201 -1.15 22.35 -6.84
CA VAL A 201 -1.82 22.59 -8.13
C VAL A 201 -1.39 21.59 -9.20
N CYS A 202 -0.08 21.32 -9.32
CA CYS A 202 0.42 20.39 -10.34
C CYS A 202 -0.04 18.95 -10.10
N SER A 203 -0.15 18.52 -8.85
CA SER A 203 -0.61 17.17 -8.49
C SER A 203 -2.12 17.09 -8.19
N LEU A 204 -2.89 18.16 -8.40
CA LEU A 204 -4.31 18.22 -8.06
C LEU A 204 -5.14 17.09 -8.69
N PRO A 205 -4.99 16.73 -9.99
CA PRO A 205 -5.73 15.60 -10.56
C PRO A 205 -5.48 14.29 -9.83
N PHE A 206 -4.22 13.99 -9.50
CA PHE A 206 -3.85 12.82 -8.72
C PHE A 206 -4.49 12.85 -7.32
N HIS A 207 -4.47 13.99 -6.63
CA HIS A 207 -5.06 14.13 -5.31
C HIS A 207 -6.59 13.96 -5.33
N ILE A 208 -7.28 14.42 -6.39
CA ILE A 208 -8.73 14.21 -6.55
C ILE A 208 -9.03 12.71 -6.69
N VAL A 209 -8.27 12.01 -7.54
CA VAL A 209 -8.40 10.57 -7.70
C VAL A 209 -8.18 9.85 -6.38
N MET A 210 -7.10 10.16 -5.66
CA MET A 210 -6.79 9.53 -4.37
C MET A 210 -7.88 9.77 -3.31
N ALA A 211 -8.40 10.99 -3.20
CA ALA A 211 -9.47 11.29 -2.25
C ALA A 211 -10.77 10.53 -2.56
N ALA A 212 -11.18 10.53 -3.83
CA ALA A 212 -12.41 9.87 -4.27
C ALA A 212 -12.32 8.34 -4.11
N THR A 213 -11.20 7.75 -4.53
CA THR A 213 -11.01 6.29 -4.45
C THR A 213 -10.80 5.81 -3.03
N ALA A 214 -10.08 6.54 -2.17
CA ALA A 214 -9.92 6.20 -0.77
C ALA A 214 -11.26 6.24 -0.01
N ALA A 215 -12.11 7.26 -0.26
CA ALA A 215 -13.46 7.30 0.27
C ALA A 215 -14.31 6.14 -0.25
N GLY A 216 -14.25 5.84 -1.55
CA GLY A 216 -14.95 4.72 -2.17
C GLY A 216 -14.58 3.39 -1.53
N PHE A 217 -13.30 3.11 -1.32
CA PHE A 217 -12.83 1.87 -0.69
C PHE A 217 -13.21 1.77 0.79
N ALA A 218 -13.11 2.88 1.52
CA ALA A 218 -13.45 2.90 2.93
C ALA A 218 -14.93 2.61 3.18
N PHE A 219 -15.81 3.18 2.35
CA PHE A 219 -17.27 3.05 2.49
C PHE A 219 -17.89 1.98 1.58
N GLN A 220 -17.09 1.18 0.86
CA GLN A 220 -17.61 0.16 -0.05
C GLN A 220 -18.58 -0.81 0.63
N ARG A 221 -18.23 -1.36 1.80
CA ARG A 221 -19.09 -2.30 2.52
C ARG A 221 -20.41 -1.67 3.00
N PRO A 222 -20.41 -0.52 3.71
CA PRO A 222 -21.63 0.18 4.06
C PRO A 222 -22.53 0.49 2.86
N ILE A 223 -21.93 0.94 1.74
CA ILE A 223 -22.66 1.24 0.50
C ILE A 223 -23.31 -0.02 -0.06
N MET A 224 -22.56 -1.12 -0.18
CA MET A 224 -23.10 -2.40 -0.68
C MET A 224 -24.18 -2.97 0.25
N THR A 225 -24.03 -2.84 1.57
CA THR A 225 -25.05 -3.29 2.53
C THR A 225 -26.33 -2.45 2.37
N LEU A 226 -26.20 -1.15 2.22
CA LEU A 226 -27.33 -0.25 2.00
C LEU A 226 -28.01 -0.56 0.65
N GLU A 227 -27.24 -0.74 -0.42
CA GLU A 227 -27.76 -1.14 -1.74
C GLU A 227 -28.54 -2.45 -1.67
N GLN A 228 -27.97 -3.47 -1.00
CA GLN A 228 -28.64 -4.74 -0.79
C GLN A 228 -29.95 -4.61 0.00
N SER A 229 -29.97 -3.74 1.01
CA SER A 229 -31.18 -3.52 1.81
C SER A 229 -32.28 -2.75 1.07
N LEU A 230 -31.90 -1.86 0.13
CA LEU A 230 -32.85 -1.01 -0.59
C LEU A 230 -33.33 -1.62 -1.92
N PHE A 231 -32.46 -2.35 -2.62
CA PHE A 231 -32.70 -2.73 -4.01
C PHE A 231 -32.75 -4.25 -4.26
N ARG A 232 -32.34 -5.09 -3.31
CA ARG A 232 -32.59 -6.53 -3.43
C ARG A 232 -33.99 -6.83 -2.91
N PRO A 233 -34.88 -7.44 -3.75
CA PRO A 233 -36.08 -8.08 -3.22
C PRO A 233 -35.65 -9.13 -2.18
N ALA A 234 -36.47 -9.30 -1.15
CA ALA A 234 -36.30 -10.36 -0.15
C ALA A 234 -35.89 -11.68 -0.83
N PRO A 235 -34.95 -12.44 -0.26
CA PRO A 235 -34.51 -13.67 -0.91
C PRO A 235 -35.73 -14.46 -1.33
N TYR A 236 -35.78 -14.81 -2.61
CA TYR A 236 -36.78 -15.71 -3.14
C TYR A 236 -36.62 -17.00 -2.33
N VAL A 237 -37.51 -17.20 -1.38
CA VAL A 237 -37.64 -18.46 -0.68
C VAL A 237 -38.21 -19.41 -1.74
N GLU A 238 -37.32 -20.15 -2.36
CA GLU A 238 -37.70 -21.28 -3.20
C GLU A 238 -38.53 -22.18 -2.32
N SER A 239 -39.84 -22.09 -2.49
CA SER A 239 -40.82 -22.93 -1.80
C SER A 239 -40.58 -24.35 -2.28
N THR A 240 -39.72 -25.08 -1.61
CA THR A 240 -39.69 -26.54 -1.66
C THR A 240 -40.99 -27.06 -1.02
N GLN A 241 -42.06 -27.00 -1.80
CA GLN A 241 -43.19 -27.92 -1.56
C GLN A 241 -42.73 -29.32 -1.99
N GLY A 242 -42.54 -30.15 -1.02
CA GLY A 242 -42.23 -31.56 -1.24
C GLY A 242 -41.92 -32.25 0.07
N GLY A 243 -42.94 -32.72 0.70
CA GLY A 243 -43.16 -33.32 1.97
C GLY A 243 -42.22 -34.43 2.47
N HIS A 244 -42.36 -34.59 3.73
CA HIS A 244 -42.37 -35.79 4.59
C HIS A 244 -41.09 -36.18 5.34
N ASP A 245 -41.34 -36.07 6.65
CA ASP A 245 -41.03 -37.01 7.75
C ASP A 245 -39.57 -37.38 8.07
N GLY A 246 -39.26 -36.90 9.23
CA GLY A 246 -38.86 -37.66 10.44
C GLY A 246 -37.64 -38.57 10.33
N THR A 247 -36.65 -38.22 11.04
CA THR A 247 -36.01 -38.96 12.12
C THR A 247 -34.53 -38.51 12.29
N HIS A 248 -34.22 -38.15 13.52
CA HIS A 248 -32.85 -37.89 13.97
C HIS A 248 -31.98 -39.16 13.82
N ALA A 249 -30.91 -39.06 13.10
CA ALA A 249 -29.79 -39.98 13.18
C ALA A 249 -28.49 -39.21 13.17
N HIS A 250 -27.84 -39.17 14.34
CA HIS A 250 -26.45 -38.79 14.45
C HIS A 250 -25.59 -39.77 13.66
N HIS A 251 -24.96 -39.33 12.58
CA HIS A 251 -23.83 -40.02 11.98
C HIS A 251 -22.58 -39.15 12.03
N HIS A 252 -21.71 -39.50 12.98
CA HIS A 252 -20.31 -39.22 12.86
C HIS A 252 -19.75 -40.03 11.67
N GLY A 253 -19.36 -39.35 10.64
CA GLY A 253 -18.71 -39.93 9.48
C GLY A 253 -18.07 -38.79 8.72
N GLY A 254 -16.78 -38.53 8.98
CA GLY A 254 -15.98 -37.55 8.20
C GLY A 254 -15.76 -38.08 6.79
N GLY A 255 -16.61 -37.70 5.87
CA GLY A 255 -16.39 -37.81 4.44
C GLY A 255 -16.56 -36.42 3.86
N HIS A 256 -15.54 -35.91 3.18
CA HIS A 256 -15.65 -34.68 2.42
C HIS A 256 -16.68 -34.89 1.30
N PRO A 257 -17.82 -34.22 1.30
CA PRO A 257 -18.77 -34.31 0.18
C PRO A 257 -18.26 -33.40 -0.92
N GLY A 258 -17.77 -33.95 -2.01
CA GLY A 258 -17.47 -33.17 -3.19
C GLY A 258 -16.36 -33.63 -4.14
N MET A 259 -15.78 -34.81 -3.92
CA MET A 259 -14.71 -35.32 -4.78
C MET A 259 -15.19 -36.38 -5.79
N GLU A 260 -16.44 -36.28 -6.29
CA GLU A 260 -16.93 -37.22 -7.31
C GLU A 260 -16.57 -36.86 -8.75
N ARG A 261 -16.04 -35.65 -8.99
CA ARG A 261 -15.57 -35.25 -10.34
C ARG A 261 -14.10 -34.90 -10.30
N PRO A 262 -13.28 -35.47 -11.20
CA PRO A 262 -11.88 -35.06 -11.32
C PRO A 262 -11.80 -33.60 -11.76
N LEU A 263 -10.82 -32.86 -11.21
CA LEU A 263 -10.49 -31.52 -11.68
C LEU A 263 -10.04 -31.57 -13.13
N LEU A 264 -10.42 -30.54 -13.89
CA LEU A 264 -9.88 -30.39 -15.23
C LEU A 264 -8.37 -30.11 -15.15
N GLU A 265 -7.60 -30.80 -15.97
CA GLU A 265 -6.14 -30.61 -16.02
C GLU A 265 -5.78 -29.16 -16.39
N PRO A 266 -4.71 -28.58 -15.82
CA PRO A 266 -4.31 -27.20 -16.08
C PRO A 266 -4.16 -26.88 -17.57
N GLY A 267 -3.55 -27.78 -18.34
CA GLY A 267 -3.40 -27.59 -19.80
C GLY A 267 -4.72 -27.55 -20.56
N ALA A 268 -5.66 -28.45 -20.22
CA ALA A 268 -7.00 -28.47 -20.82
C ALA A 268 -7.81 -27.23 -20.43
N LEU A 269 -7.60 -26.73 -19.22
CA LEU A 269 -8.27 -25.53 -18.71
C LEU A 269 -7.76 -24.27 -19.44
N VAL A 270 -6.45 -24.15 -19.66
CA VAL A 270 -5.83 -23.07 -20.45
C VAL A 270 -6.34 -23.12 -21.90
N ALA A 271 -6.39 -24.31 -22.51
CA ALA A 271 -6.93 -24.48 -23.85
C ALA A 271 -8.40 -24.06 -23.94
N SER A 272 -9.23 -24.48 -22.99
CA SER A 272 -10.65 -24.08 -22.91
C SER A 272 -10.84 -22.57 -22.76
N LEU A 273 -9.96 -21.89 -21.98
CA LEU A 273 -9.99 -20.45 -21.85
C LEU A 273 -9.57 -19.73 -23.12
N ALA A 274 -8.53 -20.23 -23.82
CA ALA A 274 -8.09 -19.65 -25.10
C ALA A 274 -9.18 -19.72 -26.17
N GLU A 275 -10.05 -20.74 -26.16
CA GLU A 275 -11.20 -20.83 -27.05
C GLU A 275 -12.30 -19.83 -26.68
N GLN A 276 -12.56 -19.63 -25.36
CA GLN A 276 -13.63 -18.74 -24.87
C GLN A 276 -13.23 -17.26 -24.90
N VAL A 277 -11.95 -16.95 -24.63
CA VAL A 277 -11.41 -15.58 -24.52
C VAL A 277 -9.99 -15.50 -25.07
N PRO A 278 -9.83 -15.45 -26.42
CA PRO A 278 -8.52 -15.54 -27.08
C PRO A 278 -7.53 -14.43 -26.72
N ASP A 279 -8.04 -13.27 -26.27
CA ASP A 279 -7.22 -12.09 -25.95
C ASP A 279 -6.73 -12.06 -24.49
N PHE A 280 -7.16 -13.02 -23.67
CA PHE A 280 -6.77 -13.11 -22.27
C PHE A 280 -5.65 -14.13 -22.07
N GLU A 281 -4.51 -13.68 -21.57
CA GLU A 281 -3.35 -14.52 -21.26
C GLU A 281 -3.37 -14.90 -19.77
N PRO A 282 -3.64 -16.19 -19.42
CA PRO A 282 -3.71 -16.63 -18.04
C PRO A 282 -2.30 -16.76 -17.44
N ASP A 283 -2.08 -16.14 -16.27
CA ASP A 283 -0.81 -16.18 -15.53
C ASP A 283 -0.83 -17.23 -14.42
N ALA A 284 -1.97 -17.37 -13.72
CA ALA A 284 -2.08 -18.33 -12.62
C ALA A 284 -3.51 -18.83 -12.41
N LEU A 285 -3.61 -20.07 -11.93
CA LEU A 285 -4.84 -20.75 -11.55
C LEU A 285 -4.92 -20.77 -10.02
N VAL A 286 -5.83 -20.00 -9.44
CA VAL A 286 -6.00 -19.86 -7.99
C VAL A 286 -7.20 -20.67 -7.54
N TYR A 287 -6.95 -21.81 -6.91
CA TYR A 287 -7.97 -22.66 -6.32
C TYR A 287 -8.23 -22.28 -4.86
N SER A 288 -9.47 -22.14 -4.48
CA SER A 288 -9.86 -21.82 -3.10
C SER A 288 -11.19 -22.47 -2.71
N THR A 289 -11.23 -23.05 -1.52
CA THR A 289 -12.46 -23.64 -0.97
C THR A 289 -13.15 -22.64 -0.06
N ARG A 290 -14.41 -22.34 -0.38
CA ARG A 290 -15.29 -21.52 0.47
C ARG A 290 -16.58 -22.26 0.76
N ASN A 291 -16.96 -22.36 2.02
CA ASN A 291 -18.17 -23.07 2.45
C ASN A 291 -18.26 -24.50 1.86
N GLY A 292 -17.13 -25.21 1.83
CA GLY A 292 -17.06 -26.58 1.29
C GLY A 292 -17.11 -26.70 -0.24
N LYS A 293 -17.22 -25.58 -0.98
CA LYS A 293 -17.24 -25.57 -2.44
C LYS A 293 -15.91 -25.06 -2.98
N LEU A 294 -15.26 -25.85 -3.84
CA LEU A 294 -14.06 -25.43 -4.55
C LEU A 294 -14.43 -24.42 -5.65
N SER A 295 -13.70 -23.33 -5.69
CA SER A 295 -13.79 -22.28 -6.70
C SER A 295 -12.44 -22.11 -7.37
N LEU A 296 -12.45 -21.80 -8.65
CA LEU A 296 -11.25 -21.49 -9.45
C LEU A 296 -11.35 -20.08 -9.97
N ARG A 297 -10.33 -19.32 -9.68
CA ARG A 297 -10.08 -18.00 -10.28
C ARG A 297 -8.83 -18.08 -11.13
N VAL A 298 -8.95 -17.68 -12.37
CA VAL A 298 -7.80 -17.54 -13.26
C VAL A 298 -7.41 -16.08 -13.32
N THR A 299 -6.20 -15.78 -12.87
CA THR A 299 -5.61 -14.45 -13.01
C THR A 299 -4.82 -14.38 -14.30
N GLY A 300 -4.78 -13.22 -14.92
CA GLY A 300 -4.08 -13.02 -16.16
C GLY A 300 -4.18 -11.59 -16.65
N HIS A 301 -3.60 -11.32 -17.80
CA HIS A 301 -3.57 -10.00 -18.37
C HIS A 301 -4.03 -9.97 -19.84
N ASP A 302 -4.40 -8.79 -20.26
CA ASP A 302 -4.70 -8.44 -21.64
C ASP A 302 -3.97 -7.11 -21.92
N THR A 303 -3.13 -7.10 -22.95
CA THR A 303 -2.32 -5.91 -23.27
C THR A 303 -3.13 -4.75 -23.84
N ARG A 304 -4.39 -4.97 -24.22
CA ARG A 304 -5.28 -3.97 -24.86
C ARG A 304 -6.18 -3.25 -23.86
N HIS A 305 -6.44 -3.83 -22.71
CA HIS A 305 -7.44 -3.32 -21.77
C HIS A 305 -6.84 -3.00 -20.40
N VAL A 306 -7.46 -2.04 -19.72
CA VAL A 306 -7.06 -1.65 -18.37
C VAL A 306 -7.41 -2.76 -17.39
N THR A 307 -6.44 -3.17 -16.61
CA THR A 307 -6.60 -4.15 -15.54
C THR A 307 -6.89 -3.49 -14.20
N ARG A 308 -7.56 -4.22 -13.30
CA ARG A 308 -7.91 -3.72 -11.97
C ARG A 308 -6.69 -3.46 -11.09
N ARG A 309 -5.66 -4.26 -11.24
CA ARG A 309 -4.40 -4.19 -10.51
C ARG A 309 -3.22 -4.30 -11.47
N PRO A 310 -2.02 -3.90 -11.05
CA PRO A 310 -0.81 -4.08 -11.86
C PRO A 310 -0.51 -5.53 -12.23
N ASP A 311 -1.01 -6.48 -11.44
CA ASP A 311 -0.84 -7.93 -11.59
C ASP A 311 -1.88 -8.55 -12.54
N GLY A 312 -2.79 -7.77 -13.10
CA GLY A 312 -3.75 -8.23 -14.08
C GLY A 312 -5.21 -8.13 -13.65
N GLY A 313 -6.06 -8.75 -14.48
CA GLY A 313 -7.46 -9.02 -14.19
C GLY A 313 -7.67 -10.48 -13.82
N TYR A 314 -8.94 -10.88 -13.70
CA TYR A 314 -9.26 -12.28 -13.45
C TYR A 314 -10.63 -12.67 -13.99
N VAL A 315 -10.81 -13.96 -14.16
CA VAL A 315 -12.06 -14.61 -14.55
C VAL A 315 -12.33 -15.76 -13.58
N ASP A 316 -13.59 -15.93 -13.19
CA ASP A 316 -13.99 -17.08 -12.37
C ASP A 316 -14.47 -18.20 -13.30
N VAL A 317 -13.98 -19.43 -13.06
CA VAL A 317 -14.11 -20.58 -13.95
C VAL A 317 -14.62 -21.79 -13.15
N ASP A 318 -15.39 -22.66 -13.77
CA ASP A 318 -15.74 -23.96 -13.21
C ASP A 318 -14.51 -24.89 -13.22
N PRO A 319 -14.00 -25.33 -12.05
CA PRO A 319 -12.79 -26.13 -11.97
C PRO A 319 -12.89 -27.52 -12.59
N TYR A 320 -14.10 -27.98 -12.87
CA TYR A 320 -14.39 -29.32 -13.39
C TYR A 320 -14.66 -29.34 -14.89
N GLY A 321 -15.27 -28.29 -15.44
CA GLY A 321 -15.67 -28.19 -16.83
C GLY A 321 -14.95 -27.13 -17.64
N GLY A 322 -14.16 -26.27 -17.01
CA GLY A 322 -13.39 -25.20 -17.69
C GLY A 322 -14.26 -24.05 -18.25
N ARG A 323 -15.58 -24.06 -17.93
CA ARG A 323 -16.48 -23.01 -18.41
C ARG A 323 -16.37 -21.77 -17.55
N ILE A 324 -16.36 -20.60 -18.17
CA ILE A 324 -16.38 -19.33 -17.48
C ILE A 324 -17.71 -19.15 -16.71
N THR A 325 -17.63 -18.81 -15.44
CA THR A 325 -18.78 -18.61 -14.55
C THR A 325 -19.07 -17.14 -14.27
N SER A 326 -18.04 -16.27 -14.31
CA SER A 326 -18.17 -14.82 -14.21
C SER A 326 -17.07 -14.12 -15.02
N MET A 327 -17.47 -13.08 -15.77
CA MET A 327 -16.58 -12.18 -16.52
C MET A 327 -16.50 -10.78 -15.90
N ASP A 328 -17.00 -10.59 -14.68
CA ASP A 328 -17.14 -9.27 -14.06
C ASP A 328 -15.83 -8.50 -13.95
N PHE A 329 -14.70 -9.20 -13.87
CA PHE A 329 -13.37 -8.61 -13.77
C PHE A 329 -12.41 -9.05 -14.90
N LEU A 330 -12.96 -9.67 -15.94
CA LEU A 330 -12.21 -10.04 -17.13
C LEU A 330 -11.98 -8.79 -17.99
N PRO A 331 -10.72 -8.37 -18.26
CA PRO A 331 -10.43 -7.20 -19.05
C PRO A 331 -11.13 -7.24 -20.41
N GLY A 332 -11.73 -6.12 -20.83
CA GLY A 332 -12.43 -6.00 -22.11
C GLY A 332 -13.84 -6.60 -22.19
N HIS A 333 -14.25 -7.44 -21.24
CA HIS A 333 -15.54 -8.14 -21.26
C HIS A 333 -16.50 -7.69 -20.15
N GLN A 334 -16.16 -6.65 -19.42
CA GLN A 334 -16.88 -6.17 -18.24
C GLN A 334 -18.13 -5.39 -18.62
N GLY A 335 -19.21 -5.59 -17.86
CA GLY A 335 -20.36 -4.69 -17.90
C GLY A 335 -19.99 -3.30 -17.36
N GLY A 336 -20.78 -2.25 -17.75
CA GLY A 336 -20.43 -0.85 -17.45
C GLY A 336 -20.17 -0.55 -15.98
N GLY A 337 -20.91 -1.15 -15.05
CA GLY A 337 -20.68 -1.00 -13.60
C GLY A 337 -19.34 -1.58 -13.13
N PHE A 338 -19.00 -2.78 -13.59
CA PHE A 338 -17.73 -3.42 -13.27
C PHE A 338 -16.54 -2.76 -13.97
N LEU A 339 -16.73 -2.22 -15.19
CA LEU A 339 -15.72 -1.42 -15.86
C LEU A 339 -15.42 -0.13 -15.08
N ALA A 340 -16.46 0.58 -14.61
CA ALA A 340 -16.28 1.76 -13.77
C ALA A 340 -15.52 1.42 -12.47
N LEU A 341 -15.89 0.33 -11.80
CA LEU A 341 -15.20 -0.16 -10.61
C LEU A 341 -13.73 -0.50 -10.91
N THR A 342 -13.47 -1.24 -11.99
CA THR A 342 -12.11 -1.56 -12.45
C THR A 342 -11.29 -0.30 -12.70
N THR A 343 -11.88 0.70 -13.36
CA THR A 343 -11.21 1.99 -13.63
C THR A 343 -10.85 2.72 -12.33
N ILE A 344 -11.76 2.74 -11.34
CA ILE A 344 -11.50 3.33 -10.02
C ILE A 344 -10.31 2.63 -9.34
N TYR A 345 -10.28 1.30 -9.37
CA TYR A 345 -9.16 0.52 -8.82
C TYR A 345 -7.86 0.79 -9.60
N ALA A 346 -7.90 0.75 -10.93
CA ALA A 346 -6.75 1.00 -11.79
C ALA A 346 -6.14 2.38 -11.53
N LEU A 347 -6.98 3.40 -11.39
CA LEU A 347 -6.55 4.77 -11.05
C LEU A 347 -5.94 4.87 -9.67
N HIS A 348 -6.43 4.11 -8.68
CA HIS A 348 -5.84 4.13 -7.33
C HIS A 348 -4.49 3.41 -7.28
N PHE A 349 -4.42 2.22 -7.87
CA PHE A 349 -3.23 1.37 -7.84
C PHE A 349 -2.19 1.72 -8.91
N GLY A 350 -2.48 2.67 -9.82
CA GLY A 350 -1.58 2.98 -10.94
C GLY A 350 -1.34 1.77 -11.85
N ALA A 351 -2.40 0.98 -12.10
CA ALA A 351 -2.33 -0.26 -12.89
C ALA A 351 -2.10 -0.02 -14.39
N PHE A 352 -1.60 1.14 -14.77
CA PHE A 352 -1.33 1.54 -16.15
C PHE A 352 0.05 2.21 -16.25
N GLY A 353 0.62 2.20 -17.44
CA GLY A 353 1.93 2.84 -17.68
C GLY A 353 3.14 2.07 -17.14
N GLY A 354 2.96 0.81 -16.71
CA GLY A 354 4.05 -0.08 -16.29
C GLY A 354 4.95 0.53 -15.20
N LEU A 355 6.26 0.33 -15.32
CA LEU A 355 7.24 0.83 -14.35
C LEU A 355 7.23 2.36 -14.23
N TRP A 356 7.09 3.09 -15.35
CA TRP A 356 7.08 4.56 -15.34
C TRP A 356 5.82 5.12 -14.68
N GLY A 357 4.67 4.49 -14.89
CA GLY A 357 3.43 4.82 -14.19
C GLY A 357 3.59 4.64 -12.67
N ARG A 358 4.10 3.49 -12.22
CA ARG A 358 4.38 3.22 -10.79
C ARG A 358 5.38 4.22 -10.19
N ALA A 359 6.47 4.54 -10.91
CA ALA A 359 7.45 5.53 -10.45
C ALA A 359 6.82 6.93 -10.34
N GLY A 360 5.99 7.32 -11.30
CA GLY A 360 5.23 8.57 -11.24
C GLY A 360 4.30 8.63 -10.02
N TYR A 361 3.55 7.57 -9.75
CA TYR A 361 2.67 7.47 -8.57
C TYR A 361 3.47 7.51 -7.26
N ALA A 362 4.60 6.83 -7.19
CA ALA A 362 5.48 6.89 -6.01
C ALA A 362 5.98 8.31 -5.75
N LEU A 363 6.42 9.01 -6.81
CA LEU A 363 6.87 10.41 -6.71
C LEU A 363 5.72 11.34 -6.29
N LEU A 364 4.52 11.17 -6.84
CA LEU A 364 3.33 11.92 -6.45
C LEU A 364 2.91 11.60 -5.01
N GLY A 365 3.05 10.36 -4.57
CA GLY A 365 2.83 9.94 -3.18
C GLY A 365 3.78 10.63 -2.21
N LEU A 366 5.09 10.59 -2.47
CA LEU A 366 6.09 11.30 -1.68
C LEU A 366 5.89 12.83 -1.72
N GLY A 367 5.54 13.37 -2.90
CA GLY A 367 5.17 14.77 -3.07
C GLY A 367 3.94 15.15 -2.23
N GLY A 368 2.93 14.27 -2.17
CA GLY A 368 1.76 14.43 -1.30
C GLY A 368 2.12 14.45 0.19
N ALA A 369 2.97 13.51 0.64
CA ALA A 369 3.47 13.53 2.00
C ALA A 369 4.18 14.86 2.33
N PHE A 370 5.04 15.34 1.43
CA PHE A 370 5.68 16.66 1.58
C PHE A 370 4.65 17.81 1.58
N LEU A 371 3.60 17.73 0.77
CA LEU A 371 2.51 18.72 0.73
C LEU A 371 1.83 18.84 2.11
N PHE A 372 1.52 17.72 2.77
CA PHE A 372 0.91 17.74 4.11
C PHE A 372 1.89 18.26 5.16
N TYR A 373 3.14 17.85 5.11
CA TYR A 373 4.18 18.38 6.01
C TYR A 373 4.33 19.91 5.85
N SER A 374 4.44 20.41 4.62
CA SER A 374 4.56 21.85 4.34
C SER A 374 3.33 22.62 4.78
N GLY A 375 2.13 22.07 4.59
CA GLY A 375 0.87 22.65 5.07
C GLY A 375 0.85 22.83 6.59
N ASN A 376 1.26 21.81 7.34
CA ASN A 376 1.37 21.87 8.80
C ASN A 376 2.38 22.93 9.25
N ARG A 377 3.54 23.02 8.59
CA ARG A 377 4.56 24.05 8.87
C ARG A 377 4.03 25.46 8.62
N LEU A 378 3.32 25.69 7.52
CA LEU A 378 2.70 26.97 7.19
C LEU A 378 1.63 27.38 8.21
N TRP A 379 0.81 26.42 8.62
CA TRP A 379 -0.22 26.66 9.64
C TRP A 379 0.42 27.03 10.99
N LEU A 380 1.40 26.25 11.46
CA LEU A 380 2.12 26.51 12.71
C LEU A 380 2.76 27.91 12.71
N SER A 381 3.44 28.28 11.61
CA SER A 381 4.06 29.60 11.49
C SER A 381 3.04 30.73 11.53
N SER A 382 1.86 30.55 10.94
CA SER A 382 0.76 31.51 10.95
C SER A 382 0.12 31.62 12.33
N ARG A 383 -0.05 30.47 13.01
CA ARG A 383 -0.61 30.41 14.36
C ARG A 383 0.28 31.12 15.38
N ARG A 384 1.58 30.83 15.37
CA ARG A 384 2.57 31.50 16.24
C ARG A 384 2.58 33.00 16.07
N ARG A 385 2.50 33.51 14.84
CA ARG A 385 2.39 34.95 14.61
C ARG A 385 1.16 35.55 15.30
N ARG A 386 0.01 34.92 15.17
CA ARG A 386 -1.23 35.38 15.81
C ARG A 386 -1.09 35.37 17.34
N GLU A 387 -0.49 34.31 17.90
CA GLU A 387 -0.27 34.20 19.34
C GLU A 387 0.69 35.28 19.86
N ARG A 388 1.78 35.57 19.12
CA ARG A 388 2.70 36.68 19.46
C ARG A 388 2.02 38.05 19.33
N SER A 389 1.21 38.24 18.28
CA SER A 389 0.45 39.49 18.12
C SER A 389 -0.64 39.67 19.20
N ALA A 390 -1.12 38.60 19.80
CA ALA A 390 -2.03 38.61 20.93
C ALA A 390 -1.32 38.72 22.29
N GLY A 391 0.00 38.94 22.33
CA GLY A 391 0.81 39.13 23.54
C GLY A 391 1.28 37.83 24.21
N LEU A 392 1.02 36.65 23.65
CA LEU A 392 1.52 35.40 24.22
C LEU A 392 3.03 35.25 24.00
N VAL A 393 3.78 35.17 25.10
CA VAL A 393 5.24 34.97 25.07
C VAL A 393 5.63 33.55 24.63
N GLN A 394 4.79 32.57 24.97
CA GLN A 394 4.99 31.15 24.64
C GLN A 394 3.88 30.63 23.73
N ASP A 395 4.16 29.54 23.01
CA ASP A 395 3.16 28.85 22.21
C ASP A 395 2.06 28.28 23.11
N SER A 396 0.80 28.38 22.70
CA SER A 396 -0.31 27.71 23.38
C SER A 396 -0.11 26.18 23.36
N LEU A 397 -0.78 25.49 24.28
CA LEU A 397 -0.71 24.02 24.38
C LEU A 397 -1.02 23.34 23.02
N GLY A 398 -2.08 23.80 22.33
CA GLY A 398 -2.45 23.25 21.03
C GLY A 398 -1.38 23.46 19.96
N THR A 399 -0.73 24.65 19.94
CA THR A 399 0.36 24.94 19.00
C THR A 399 1.61 24.08 19.32
N ARG A 400 1.92 23.90 20.61
CA ARG A 400 3.01 23.03 21.05
C ARG A 400 2.75 21.57 20.68
N LEU A 401 1.56 21.03 21.01
CA LEU A 401 1.19 19.65 20.70
C LEU A 401 1.27 19.39 19.20
N LEU A 402 0.67 20.26 18.38
CA LEU A 402 0.71 20.09 16.92
C LEU A 402 2.13 20.21 16.35
N SER A 403 2.98 21.08 16.93
CA SER A 403 4.39 21.18 16.54
C SER A 403 5.16 19.89 16.84
N VAL A 404 4.90 19.28 18.00
CA VAL A 404 5.47 17.97 18.40
C VAL A 404 5.00 16.86 17.47
N LEU A 405 3.69 16.78 17.18
CA LEU A 405 3.14 15.77 16.27
C LEU A 405 3.62 15.96 14.82
N THR A 406 3.77 17.20 14.37
CA THR A 406 4.30 17.46 13.01
C THR A 406 5.76 17.04 12.88
N ALA A 407 6.61 17.34 13.85
CA ALA A 407 8.01 16.93 13.82
C ALA A 407 8.18 15.46 14.24
N GLY A 408 7.72 15.08 15.43
CA GLY A 408 7.89 13.75 15.98
C GLY A 408 7.05 12.69 15.27
N GLY A 409 5.80 12.97 14.93
CA GLY A 409 4.91 12.02 14.27
C GLY A 409 5.27 11.82 12.78
N MET A 410 5.36 12.89 12.00
CA MET A 410 5.64 12.75 10.56
C MET A 410 7.08 12.29 10.28
N LEU A 411 8.10 12.93 10.89
CA LEU A 411 9.48 12.53 10.70
C LEU A 411 9.78 11.20 11.42
N GLY A 412 9.13 10.94 12.56
CA GLY A 412 9.18 9.67 13.26
C GLY A 412 8.61 8.51 12.44
N CYS A 413 7.60 8.75 11.61
CA CYS A 413 7.12 7.76 10.64
C CYS A 413 8.22 7.37 9.64
N ILE A 414 8.96 8.35 9.10
CA ILE A 414 10.11 8.07 8.22
C ILE A 414 11.18 7.26 8.98
N CYS A 415 11.53 7.67 10.21
CA CYS A 415 12.48 6.95 11.05
C CYS A 415 12.02 5.50 11.32
N GLY A 416 10.76 5.32 11.69
CA GLY A 416 10.19 4.00 11.99
C GLY A 416 10.23 3.06 10.79
N VAL A 417 9.80 3.52 9.63
CA VAL A 417 9.87 2.75 8.38
C VAL A 417 11.33 2.41 8.03
N SER A 418 12.24 3.38 8.14
CA SER A 418 13.67 3.14 7.85
C SER A 418 14.27 2.09 8.78
N VAL A 419 13.95 2.13 10.08
CA VAL A 419 14.45 1.11 11.04
C VAL A 419 13.84 -0.26 10.74
N VAL A 420 12.56 -0.34 10.39
CA VAL A 420 11.94 -1.61 9.98
C VAL A 420 12.72 -2.23 8.81
N PHE A 421 12.94 -1.49 7.73
CA PHE A 421 13.69 -2.03 6.58
C PHE A 421 15.15 -2.32 6.91
N ALA A 422 15.81 -1.53 7.74
CA ALA A 422 17.17 -1.82 8.19
C ALA A 422 17.25 -3.06 9.11
N ALA A 423 16.19 -3.37 9.87
CA ALA A 423 16.15 -4.51 10.77
C ALA A 423 15.80 -5.82 10.06
N VAL A 424 14.92 -5.79 9.05
CA VAL A 424 14.40 -6.98 8.34
C VAL A 424 15.49 -7.95 7.86
N PRO A 425 16.60 -7.51 7.24
CA PRO A 425 17.67 -8.43 6.83
C PRO A 425 18.33 -9.18 8.00
N LEU A 426 18.22 -8.67 9.21
CA LEU A 426 18.83 -9.21 10.41
C LEU A 426 17.86 -10.06 11.26
N LEU A 427 16.54 -9.89 11.06
CA LEU A 427 15.53 -10.61 11.84
C LEU A 427 15.41 -12.07 11.39
N PRO A 428 15.12 -13.02 12.32
CA PRO A 428 14.77 -14.39 11.96
C PRO A 428 13.60 -14.43 10.99
N GLU A 429 13.71 -15.25 9.95
CA GLU A 429 12.65 -15.42 8.92
C GLU A 429 12.10 -14.11 8.30
N GLY A 430 12.92 -13.03 8.29
CA GLY A 430 12.48 -11.72 7.78
C GLY A 430 11.56 -10.94 8.71
N GLY A 431 11.35 -11.41 9.93
CA GLY A 431 10.53 -10.77 10.97
C GLY A 431 9.04 -11.12 10.92
N HIS A 432 8.48 -11.42 12.09
CA HIS A 432 7.04 -11.56 12.27
C HIS A 432 6.37 -10.18 12.30
N TYR A 433 5.12 -10.09 11.85
CA TYR A 433 4.35 -8.84 11.79
C TYR A 433 4.38 -8.07 13.12
N GLN A 434 4.12 -8.74 14.24
CA GLN A 434 4.11 -8.12 15.57
C GLN A 434 5.47 -7.51 15.96
N SER A 435 6.58 -8.15 15.58
CA SER A 435 7.92 -7.61 15.84
C SER A 435 8.19 -6.37 14.99
N ILE A 436 7.80 -6.39 13.73
CA ILE A 436 7.93 -5.26 12.81
C ILE A 436 7.08 -4.08 13.28
N GLU A 437 5.84 -4.35 13.67
CA GLU A 437 4.92 -3.36 14.23
C GLU A 437 5.48 -2.74 15.52
N ALA A 438 5.97 -3.56 16.43
CA ALA A 438 6.58 -3.10 17.69
C ALA A 438 7.81 -2.22 17.44
N ILE A 439 8.70 -2.59 16.53
CA ILE A 439 9.86 -1.79 16.12
C ILE A 439 9.41 -0.44 15.59
N PHE A 440 8.45 -0.43 14.66
CA PHE A 440 7.94 0.81 14.08
C PHE A 440 7.39 1.76 15.13
N TYR A 441 6.47 1.30 15.99
CA TYR A 441 5.86 2.16 17.01
C TYR A 441 6.83 2.58 18.10
N ALA A 442 7.77 1.74 18.49
CA ALA A 442 8.80 2.12 19.45
C ALA A 442 9.64 3.30 18.93
N VAL A 443 10.05 3.25 17.66
CA VAL A 443 10.80 4.35 17.03
C VAL A 443 9.93 5.60 16.84
N LEU A 444 8.70 5.43 16.34
CA LEU A 444 7.75 6.52 16.15
C LEU A 444 7.51 7.29 17.47
N PHE A 445 7.17 6.57 18.56
CA PHE A 445 6.92 7.18 19.85
C PHE A 445 8.20 7.75 20.47
N GLY A 446 9.35 7.11 20.29
CA GLY A 446 10.64 7.67 20.67
C GLY A 446 10.92 9.03 20.01
N CYS A 447 10.62 9.17 18.71
CA CYS A 447 10.72 10.44 18.00
C CYS A 447 9.72 11.49 18.51
N VAL A 448 8.49 11.09 18.84
CA VAL A 448 7.48 11.99 19.44
C VAL A 448 7.94 12.48 20.82
N VAL A 449 8.45 11.59 21.66
CA VAL A 449 9.00 11.94 22.98
C VAL A 449 10.20 12.89 22.83
N MET A 450 11.12 12.60 21.91
CA MET A 450 12.24 13.51 21.63
C MET A 450 11.74 14.89 21.17
N ALA A 451 10.72 14.94 20.31
CA ALA A 451 10.13 16.20 19.86
C ALA A 451 9.39 16.93 20.99
N ALA A 452 8.78 16.22 21.93
CA ALA A 452 8.16 16.81 23.12
C ALA A 452 9.20 17.43 24.07
N TRP A 453 10.33 16.74 24.25
CA TRP A 453 11.42 17.19 25.12
C TRP A 453 12.20 18.38 24.53
N LEU A 454 12.62 18.31 23.28
CA LEU A 454 13.39 19.38 22.62
C LEU A 454 12.52 20.55 22.14
N GLY A 455 11.20 20.33 22.04
CA GLY A 455 10.25 21.19 21.33
C GLY A 455 10.21 20.88 19.82
N GLY A 456 8.98 20.83 19.26
CA GLY A 456 8.75 20.33 17.91
C GLY A 456 9.52 21.07 16.80
N GLU A 457 9.81 22.36 16.94
CA GLU A 457 10.58 23.09 15.95
C GLU A 457 12.08 22.75 16.04
N ARG A 458 12.63 22.74 17.24
CA ARG A 458 14.03 22.44 17.48
C ARG A 458 14.39 21.00 17.14
N SER A 459 13.44 20.07 17.29
CA SER A 459 13.62 18.66 16.96
C SER A 459 13.55 18.35 15.46
N THR A 460 12.99 19.25 14.64
CA THR A 460 12.82 19.01 13.19
C THR A 460 14.13 18.61 12.51
N ARG A 461 15.19 19.39 12.74
CA ARG A 461 16.49 19.17 12.10
C ARG A 461 17.19 17.88 12.56
N PRO A 462 17.36 17.61 13.86
CA PRO A 462 17.94 16.34 14.30
C PRO A 462 17.10 15.13 13.85
N LEU A 463 15.77 15.25 13.80
CA LEU A 463 14.92 14.16 13.29
C LEU A 463 15.08 13.93 11.78
N VAL A 464 15.23 14.98 10.95
CA VAL A 464 15.55 14.81 9.53
C VAL A 464 16.93 14.16 9.35
N GLY A 465 17.93 14.57 10.13
CA GLY A 465 19.24 13.93 10.12
C GLY A 465 19.20 12.47 10.56
N LEU A 466 18.46 12.18 11.63
CA LEU A 466 18.24 10.82 12.13
C LEU A 466 17.55 9.96 11.06
N ALA A 467 16.47 10.45 10.45
CA ALA A 467 15.77 9.76 9.38
C ALA A 467 16.73 9.43 8.22
N GLY A 468 17.59 10.38 7.83
CA GLY A 468 18.59 10.16 6.80
C GLY A 468 19.61 9.08 7.16
N VAL A 469 20.16 9.12 8.37
CA VAL A 469 21.11 8.09 8.85
C VAL A 469 20.44 6.71 8.92
N LEU A 470 19.23 6.62 9.48
CA LEU A 470 18.49 5.36 9.56
C LEU A 470 18.15 4.80 8.17
N THR A 471 17.85 5.67 7.20
CA THR A 471 17.61 5.24 5.81
C THR A 471 18.91 4.72 5.17
N LEU A 472 20.06 5.34 5.44
CA LEU A 472 21.37 4.86 4.96
C LEU A 472 21.79 3.53 5.59
N LEU A 473 21.24 3.14 6.73
CA LEU A 473 21.48 1.82 7.32
C LEU A 473 20.84 0.70 6.50
N ILE A 474 19.81 0.96 5.70
CA ILE A 474 19.12 -0.08 4.89
C ILE A 474 20.11 -0.79 3.97
N PRO A 475 20.81 -0.12 3.03
CA PRO A 475 21.77 -0.79 2.16
C PRO A 475 22.97 -1.37 2.94
N VAL A 476 23.34 -0.79 4.09
CA VAL A 476 24.44 -1.31 4.91
C VAL A 476 24.05 -2.66 5.54
N THR A 477 22.88 -2.76 6.16
CA THR A 477 22.41 -4.00 6.79
C THR A 477 22.07 -5.06 5.76
N ASP A 478 21.52 -4.69 4.59
CA ASP A 478 21.30 -5.63 3.51
C ASP A 478 22.62 -6.17 2.96
N GLY A 479 23.58 -5.30 2.65
CA GLY A 479 24.91 -5.71 2.20
C GLY A 479 25.63 -6.63 3.21
N LEU A 480 25.56 -6.29 4.50
CA LEU A 480 26.11 -7.13 5.57
C LEU A 480 25.43 -8.51 5.62
N SER A 481 24.10 -8.54 5.57
CA SER A 481 23.34 -9.80 5.59
C SER A 481 23.63 -10.66 4.37
N ARG A 482 23.85 -10.05 3.20
CA ARG A 482 24.25 -10.78 1.98
C ARG A 482 25.64 -11.38 2.10
N LEU A 483 26.58 -10.61 2.64
CA LEU A 483 27.95 -11.11 2.87
C LEU A 483 27.95 -12.30 3.85
N LEU A 484 27.22 -12.18 4.96
CA LEU A 484 27.18 -13.22 6.01
C LEU A 484 26.38 -14.47 5.59
N LEU A 485 25.35 -14.33 4.78
CA LEU A 485 24.43 -15.40 4.39
C LEU A 485 24.60 -15.85 2.92
N ALA A 486 25.64 -15.38 2.23
CA ALA A 486 25.93 -15.66 0.82
C ALA A 486 24.72 -15.49 -0.12
N ARG A 487 23.96 -14.40 0.07
CA ARG A 487 22.74 -14.13 -0.69
C ARG A 487 23.06 -13.64 -2.11
N PRO A 488 22.33 -14.11 -3.14
CA PRO A 488 22.53 -13.63 -4.50
C PRO A 488 22.12 -12.16 -4.64
N ILE A 489 22.83 -11.45 -5.49
CA ILE A 489 22.50 -10.06 -5.85
C ILE A 489 21.63 -10.12 -7.11
N THR A 490 20.39 -9.66 -7.02
CA THR A 490 19.47 -9.53 -8.16
C THR A 490 19.22 -8.06 -8.48
N GLY A 491 18.87 -7.73 -9.73
CA GLY A 491 18.66 -6.34 -10.15
C GLY A 491 17.58 -5.59 -9.36
N ASN A 492 16.50 -6.27 -8.97
CA ASN A 492 15.43 -5.68 -8.16
C ASN A 492 15.91 -5.27 -6.76
N VAL A 493 16.83 -6.02 -6.20
CA VAL A 493 17.41 -5.76 -4.88
C VAL A 493 18.26 -4.50 -4.89
N ILE A 494 19.15 -4.36 -5.88
CA ILE A 494 20.00 -3.17 -6.03
C ILE A 494 19.14 -1.89 -6.12
N GLY A 495 17.97 -1.98 -6.77
CA GLY A 495 17.06 -0.85 -6.91
C GLY A 495 16.60 -0.28 -5.57
N VAL A 496 16.25 -1.12 -4.60
CA VAL A 496 15.82 -0.68 -3.26
C VAL A 496 16.96 0.01 -2.53
N ASP A 497 18.16 -0.59 -2.58
CA ASP A 497 19.35 -0.04 -1.90
C ASP A 497 19.79 1.30 -2.51
N ILE A 498 19.75 1.45 -3.84
CA ILE A 498 20.05 2.73 -4.50
C ILE A 498 19.03 3.80 -4.09
N VAL A 499 17.75 3.49 -4.08
CA VAL A 499 16.70 4.46 -3.66
C VAL A 499 16.91 4.86 -2.20
N ALA A 500 17.18 3.89 -1.31
CA ALA A 500 17.46 4.16 0.10
C ALA A 500 18.73 5.03 0.26
N LEU A 501 19.78 4.76 -0.49
CA LEU A 501 21.02 5.55 -0.48
C LEU A 501 20.76 7.00 -0.92
N VAL A 502 20.10 7.19 -2.06
CA VAL A 502 19.80 8.52 -2.60
C VAL A 502 18.90 9.31 -1.66
N TYR A 503 17.84 8.68 -1.16
CA TYR A 503 16.90 9.34 -0.25
C TYR A 503 17.54 9.66 1.10
N GLY A 504 18.29 8.73 1.68
CA GLY A 504 19.01 8.94 2.94
C GLY A 504 20.05 10.06 2.82
N LEU A 505 20.85 10.11 1.74
CA LEU A 505 21.78 11.19 1.48
C LEU A 505 21.08 12.54 1.34
N ALA A 506 19.95 12.59 0.63
CA ALA A 506 19.16 13.82 0.47
C ALA A 506 18.69 14.36 1.83
N LEU A 507 18.23 13.49 2.74
CA LEU A 507 17.80 13.88 4.08
C LEU A 507 18.99 14.40 4.93
N VAL A 508 20.12 13.69 4.93
CA VAL A 508 21.34 14.13 5.65
C VAL A 508 21.83 15.47 5.15
N LEU A 509 21.94 15.65 3.83
CA LEU A 509 22.35 16.92 3.23
C LEU A 509 21.39 18.05 3.57
N THR A 510 20.09 17.80 3.62
CA THR A 510 19.07 18.77 4.04
C THR A 510 19.29 19.19 5.49
N ALA A 511 19.53 18.25 6.39
CA ALA A 511 19.84 18.53 7.80
C ALA A 511 21.14 19.33 7.96
N MET A 512 22.19 19.01 7.19
CA MET A 512 23.48 19.71 7.22
C MET A 512 23.39 21.14 6.68
N ARG A 513 22.68 21.37 5.57
CA ARG A 513 22.50 22.72 5.00
C ARG A 513 21.77 23.65 5.96
N ALA A 514 20.76 23.14 6.65
CA ALA A 514 20.07 23.88 7.71
C ALA A 514 21.01 24.27 8.88
N THR A 515 22.14 23.57 9.08
CA THR A 515 23.18 23.95 10.07
C THR A 515 23.96 25.16 9.62
N ARG A 516 24.47 25.12 8.40
CA ARG A 516 25.35 26.18 7.87
C ARG A 516 24.64 27.53 7.79
N ALA A 517 23.35 27.54 7.48
CA ALA A 517 22.55 28.76 7.45
C ALA A 517 22.39 29.42 8.84
N LEU A 518 22.38 28.63 9.93
CA LEU A 518 22.32 29.17 11.30
C LEU A 518 23.68 29.64 11.83
N THR A 519 24.76 28.97 11.45
CA THR A 519 26.12 29.35 11.89
C THR A 519 26.71 30.50 11.06
N GLY A 520 26.39 30.57 9.76
CA GLY A 520 26.83 31.66 8.88
C GLY A 520 26.15 33.00 9.19
N GLY A 521 24.83 33.01 9.47
CA GLY A 521 24.09 34.21 9.87
C GLY A 521 24.55 34.80 11.21
N GLY A 522 24.92 33.94 12.18
CA GLY A 522 25.42 34.38 13.49
C GLY A 522 26.82 34.99 13.41
N MET A 523 27.65 34.58 12.44
CA MET A 523 28.98 35.12 12.26
C MET A 523 28.98 36.50 11.50
N GLU A 524 28.03 36.71 10.58
CA GLU A 524 27.82 38.01 9.94
C GLU A 524 27.23 39.07 10.90
N GLU A 525 26.36 38.69 11.82
CA GLU A 525 25.88 39.60 12.87
C GLU A 525 26.97 39.90 13.92
N ALA A 526 27.83 38.95 14.26
CA ALA A 526 28.95 39.15 15.19
C ALA A 526 30.11 39.99 14.57
N VAL A 527 30.24 40.04 13.27
CA VAL A 527 31.20 40.87 12.55
C VAL A 527 30.67 42.29 12.29
N ARG A 528 29.34 42.50 12.37
CA ARG A 528 28.71 43.81 12.21
C ARG A 528 28.37 44.53 13.55
N ALA A 529 28.55 43.84 14.69
CA ALA A 529 28.47 44.43 16.02
C ALA A 529 29.88 44.74 16.56
#